data_5476ebeb91d2e28b8ab54276bef867ca
#
_entry.id   5476ebeb91d2e28b8ab54276bef867ca
#
_cell.length_a   1.000
_cell.length_b   1.000
_cell.length_c   1.000
_cell.angle_alpha   90.00
_cell.angle_beta   90.00
_cell.angle_gamma   90.00
#
_symmetry.space_group_name_H-M   'P 1'
#
loop_
_entity.id
_entity.type
_entity.pdbx_description
1 polymer ?
#
loop_
_entity_poly.entity_id
_entity_poly.type
_entity_poly.pdbx_seq_one_letter_code
_entity_poly.pdbx_strand_id
1 'polypeptide(L)'
;MAGPDDWLPLSGIQHFCFCRRQWALIHLEQQWAENRRTVEGQLDHARCHDADQTERRGGLLITRGMQVVSRRLGLSGNCDVVEFRADPEGIPLQNVEGLWKPMPVEYKHGRAKASDADRLQLCAQAMALEEMLVCSIPEGALFYEETRRREVVPLTEELRQTTQKMADEMHAYFARGYTPKSKPGTHCSACSLKELCLPVLYQRADPKAYLRAHLDEMQEAAP
;
A
#
# COMPACT_ATOMS: atom_id res chain seq x y z
N MET A 1 13.89 17.62 6.30
CA MET A 1 14.05 16.27 5.73
C MET A 1 13.76 15.30 6.86
N ALA A 2 12.76 14.42 6.69
CA ALA A 2 12.42 13.38 7.66
C ALA A 2 13.65 12.48 7.91
N GLY A 3 13.93 12.15 9.18
CA GLY A 3 14.98 11.19 9.54
C GLY A 3 14.55 9.76 9.19
N PRO A 4 15.48 8.78 9.27
CA PRO A 4 15.13 7.38 9.00
C PRO A 4 14.02 6.83 9.90
N ASP A 5 13.80 7.43 11.07
CA ASP A 5 12.76 7.04 12.03
C ASP A 5 11.36 7.56 11.67
N ASP A 6 11.26 8.46 10.67
CA ASP A 6 10.01 9.10 10.26
C ASP A 6 9.42 8.48 8.98
N TRP A 7 10.02 7.40 8.44
CA TRP A 7 9.55 6.81 7.18
C TRP A 7 8.30 5.97 7.39
N LEU A 8 7.29 6.26 6.56
CA LEU A 8 6.06 5.50 6.58
C LEU A 8 6.19 4.22 5.74
N PRO A 9 5.43 3.15 6.06
CA PRO A 9 5.42 1.94 5.24
C PRO A 9 4.92 2.21 3.82
N LEU A 10 5.67 1.77 2.81
CA LEU A 10 5.31 1.90 1.40
C LEU A 10 3.97 1.22 1.09
N SER A 11 3.70 0.05 1.69
CA SER A 11 2.40 -0.64 1.61
C SER A 11 1.23 0.20 2.13
N GLY A 12 1.51 1.22 2.94
CA GLY A 12 0.52 2.18 3.42
C GLY A 12 -0.18 2.93 2.31
N ILE A 13 0.44 3.12 1.13
CA ILE A 13 -0.20 3.74 -0.04
C ILE A 13 -1.47 2.98 -0.44
N GLN A 14 -1.40 1.65 -0.48
CA GLN A 14 -2.56 0.82 -0.81
C GLN A 14 -3.68 0.99 0.21
N HIS A 15 -3.36 0.96 1.51
CA HIS A 15 -4.35 1.17 2.57
C HIS A 15 -4.95 2.57 2.51
N PHE A 16 -4.13 3.58 2.23
CA PHE A 16 -4.56 4.97 2.15
C PHE A 16 -5.47 5.23 0.94
N CYS A 17 -5.13 4.66 -0.21
CA CYS A 17 -5.96 4.68 -1.40
C CYS A 17 -7.31 3.98 -1.16
N PHE A 18 -7.30 2.83 -0.50
CA PHE A 18 -8.51 2.09 -0.16
C PHE A 18 -9.43 2.90 0.77
N CYS A 19 -8.90 3.42 1.87
CA CYS A 19 -9.64 4.24 2.82
C CYS A 19 -8.69 4.97 3.77
N ARG A 20 -8.72 6.33 3.78
CA ARG A 20 -7.89 7.16 4.66
C ARG A 20 -8.06 6.79 6.14
N ARG A 21 -9.30 6.45 6.56
CA ARG A 21 -9.57 6.03 7.94
C ARG A 21 -8.98 4.65 8.24
N GLN A 22 -9.07 3.69 7.31
CA GLN A 22 -8.42 2.39 7.47
C GLN A 22 -6.92 2.56 7.70
N TRP A 23 -6.28 3.37 6.86
CA TRP A 23 -4.87 3.68 7.00
C TRP A 23 -4.54 4.28 8.37
N ALA A 24 -5.32 5.26 8.82
CA ALA A 24 -5.10 5.90 10.11
C ALA A 24 -5.28 4.91 11.28
N LEU A 25 -6.31 4.06 11.23
CA LEU A 25 -6.50 3.02 12.24
C LEU A 25 -5.31 2.05 12.30
N ILE A 26 -4.76 1.65 11.14
CA ILE A 26 -3.60 0.74 11.08
C ILE A 26 -2.32 1.44 11.53
N HIS A 27 -2.01 2.60 10.95
CA HIS A 27 -0.68 3.20 11.04
C HIS A 27 -0.53 4.24 12.15
N LEU A 28 -1.62 4.87 12.62
CA LEU A 28 -1.59 5.82 13.73
C LEU A 28 -2.08 5.18 15.02
N GLU A 29 -3.22 4.50 14.97
CA GLU A 29 -3.84 3.90 16.15
C GLU A 29 -3.41 2.44 16.38
N GLN A 30 -2.57 1.89 15.48
CA GLN A 30 -2.04 0.52 15.53
C GLN A 30 -3.12 -0.56 15.73
N GLN A 31 -4.29 -0.32 15.16
CA GLN A 31 -5.40 -1.26 15.16
C GLN A 31 -5.23 -2.24 14.00
N TRP A 32 -5.20 -3.51 14.31
CA TRP A 32 -5.11 -4.56 13.29
C TRP A 32 -6.18 -5.63 13.52
N ALA A 33 -6.85 -6.03 12.47
CA ALA A 33 -7.73 -7.18 12.47
C ALA A 33 -7.53 -7.95 11.16
N GLU A 34 -7.44 -9.26 11.27
CA GLU A 34 -7.30 -10.14 10.13
C GLU A 34 -8.68 -10.54 9.60
N ASN A 35 -8.76 -10.69 8.30
CA ASN A 35 -9.83 -11.40 7.64
C ASN A 35 -9.22 -12.42 6.66
N ARG A 36 -10.06 -13.29 6.09
CA ARG A 36 -9.58 -14.31 5.16
C ARG A 36 -8.65 -13.75 4.07
N ARG A 37 -8.99 -12.57 3.51
CA ARG A 37 -8.19 -11.95 2.44
C ARG A 37 -6.83 -11.44 2.91
N THR A 38 -6.73 -10.91 4.13
CA THR A 38 -5.45 -10.46 4.69
C THR A 38 -4.54 -11.64 5.00
N VAL A 39 -5.09 -12.73 5.53
CA VAL A 39 -4.33 -13.96 5.81
C VAL A 39 -3.82 -14.62 4.53
N GLU A 40 -4.70 -14.79 3.53
CA GLU A 40 -4.32 -15.34 2.21
C GLU A 40 -3.23 -14.49 1.56
N GLY A 41 -3.36 -13.15 1.59
CA GLY A 41 -2.33 -12.23 1.09
C GLY A 41 -0.99 -12.34 1.81
N GLN A 42 -0.98 -12.49 3.13
CA GLN A 42 0.26 -12.67 3.91
C GLN A 42 0.99 -13.97 3.54
N LEU A 43 0.24 -15.08 3.33
CA LEU A 43 0.82 -16.36 2.93
C LEU A 43 1.49 -16.28 1.54
N ASP A 44 0.90 -15.53 0.61
CA ASP A 44 1.45 -15.34 -0.73
C ASP A 44 2.69 -14.45 -0.68
N HIS A 45 2.67 -13.37 0.09
CA HIS A 45 3.86 -12.53 0.34
C HIS A 45 4.99 -13.34 0.98
N ALA A 46 4.72 -14.21 1.95
CA ALA A 46 5.74 -15.04 2.56
C ALA A 46 6.46 -15.94 1.53
N ARG A 47 5.74 -16.44 0.52
CA ARG A 47 6.34 -17.22 -0.57
C ARG A 47 7.19 -16.38 -1.52
N CYS A 48 6.81 -15.11 -1.74
CA CYS A 48 7.56 -14.19 -2.57
C CYS A 48 8.80 -13.63 -1.88
N HIS A 49 8.81 -13.59 -0.54
CA HIS A 49 9.88 -12.99 0.27
C HIS A 49 10.98 -13.97 0.69
N ASP A 50 11.04 -15.17 0.11
CA ASP A 50 12.16 -16.07 0.33
C ASP A 50 13.42 -15.46 -0.31
N ALA A 51 14.03 -14.53 0.43
CA ALA A 51 15.12 -13.66 -0.02
C ALA A 51 16.43 -14.43 -0.37
N ASP A 52 16.54 -15.69 0.05
CA ASP A 52 17.70 -16.53 -0.26
C ASP A 52 17.71 -17.04 -1.70
N GLN A 53 16.66 -16.76 -2.48
CA GLN A 53 16.53 -17.21 -3.86
C GLN A 53 16.75 -16.05 -4.86
N THR A 54 18.01 -15.61 -5.00
CA THR A 54 18.39 -14.90 -6.21
C THR A 54 18.53 -15.89 -7.36
N GLU A 55 17.62 -15.86 -8.31
CA GLU A 55 17.64 -16.73 -9.48
C GLU A 55 18.29 -16.01 -10.66
N ARG A 56 19.26 -16.67 -11.32
CA ARG A 56 19.84 -16.21 -12.58
C ARG A 56 19.52 -17.20 -13.69
N ARG A 57 18.82 -16.76 -14.73
CA ARG A 57 18.49 -17.56 -15.92
C ARG A 57 18.86 -16.76 -17.17
N GLY A 58 20.04 -17.06 -17.73
CA GLY A 58 20.52 -16.33 -18.91
C GLY A 58 20.63 -14.82 -18.67
N GLY A 59 19.90 -14.03 -19.45
CA GLY A 59 19.85 -12.56 -19.33
C GLY A 59 18.82 -12.02 -18.33
N LEU A 60 18.32 -12.84 -17.40
CA LEU A 60 17.38 -12.45 -16.38
C LEU A 60 17.93 -12.79 -14.99
N LEU A 61 17.93 -11.79 -14.10
CA LEU A 61 18.23 -11.92 -12.68
C LEU A 61 16.98 -11.55 -11.90
N ILE A 62 16.57 -12.36 -10.94
CA ILE A 62 15.38 -12.17 -10.12
C ILE A 62 15.81 -12.07 -8.66
N THR A 63 15.42 -10.97 -8.00
CA THR A 63 15.56 -10.80 -6.55
C THR A 63 14.19 -10.76 -5.89
N ARG A 64 14.09 -11.32 -4.69
CA ARG A 64 12.84 -11.39 -3.91
C ARG A 64 12.98 -10.63 -2.61
N GLY A 65 11.89 -10.01 -2.16
CA GLY A 65 11.85 -9.30 -0.88
C GLY A 65 12.85 -8.13 -0.78
N MET A 66 13.21 -7.52 -1.92
CA MET A 66 14.21 -6.45 -1.94
C MET A 66 13.74 -5.23 -1.16
N GLN A 67 14.49 -4.85 -0.11
CA GLN A 67 14.21 -3.66 0.66
C GLN A 67 14.42 -2.41 -0.18
N VAL A 68 13.47 -1.49 -0.11
CA VAL A 68 13.51 -0.22 -0.84
C VAL A 68 13.17 0.95 0.08
N VAL A 69 13.81 2.08 -0.21
CA VAL A 69 13.65 3.32 0.51
C VAL A 69 13.60 4.47 -0.46
N SER A 70 12.65 5.36 -0.31
CA SER A 70 12.61 6.64 -1.02
C SER A 70 12.64 7.79 -0.02
N ARG A 71 13.71 8.57 -0.04
CA ARG A 71 13.82 9.81 0.74
C ARG A 71 12.86 10.87 0.23
N ARG A 72 12.64 10.89 -1.07
CA ARG A 72 11.72 11.81 -1.72
C ARG A 72 10.29 11.59 -1.26
N LEU A 73 9.84 10.34 -1.21
CA LEU A 73 8.49 9.98 -0.75
C LEU A 73 8.40 9.90 0.79
N GLY A 74 9.54 9.77 1.49
CA GLY A 74 9.57 9.46 2.92
C GLY A 74 8.99 8.07 3.23
N LEU A 75 9.19 7.11 2.34
CA LEU A 75 8.62 5.78 2.44
C LEU A 75 9.71 4.70 2.44
N SER A 76 9.45 3.61 3.16
CA SER A 76 10.27 2.41 3.16
C SER A 76 9.41 1.15 3.06
N GLY A 77 9.95 0.08 2.51
CA GLY A 77 9.24 -1.19 2.38
C GLY A 77 10.01 -2.21 1.56
N ASN A 78 9.32 -3.20 1.04
CA ASN A 78 9.90 -4.24 0.21
C ASN A 78 9.20 -4.31 -1.14
N CYS A 79 9.98 -4.62 -2.19
CA CYS A 79 9.43 -5.12 -3.45
C CYS A 79 9.29 -6.65 -3.35
N ASP A 80 8.15 -7.20 -3.72
CA ASP A 80 7.97 -8.66 -3.73
C ASP A 80 9.00 -9.32 -4.62
N VAL A 81 9.13 -8.81 -5.84
CA VAL A 81 10.11 -9.26 -6.83
C VAL A 81 10.65 -8.06 -7.60
N VAL A 82 11.96 -8.07 -7.87
CA VAL A 82 12.56 -7.18 -8.86
C VAL A 82 13.26 -8.05 -9.92
N GLU A 83 12.81 -7.92 -11.15
CA GLU A 83 13.44 -8.52 -12.32
C GLU A 83 14.49 -7.55 -12.88
N PHE A 84 15.72 -8.02 -13.05
CA PHE A 84 16.75 -7.30 -13.75
C PHE A 84 17.01 -8.00 -15.08
N ARG A 85 16.79 -7.31 -16.18
CA ARG A 85 16.99 -7.82 -17.53
C ARG A 85 18.28 -7.27 -18.11
N ALA A 86 19.12 -8.15 -18.68
CA ALA A 86 20.33 -7.74 -19.34
C ALA A 86 19.99 -6.79 -20.51
N ASP A 87 20.56 -5.60 -20.49
CA ASP A 87 20.31 -4.56 -21.49
C ASP A 87 21.52 -3.64 -21.58
N PRO A 88 22.05 -3.33 -22.81
CA PRO A 88 23.21 -2.47 -22.97
C PRO A 88 23.00 -1.02 -22.49
N GLU A 89 21.76 -0.57 -22.34
CA GLU A 89 21.41 0.73 -21.79
C GLU A 89 21.04 0.67 -20.30
N GLY A 90 21.29 -0.48 -19.63
CA GLY A 90 21.01 -0.69 -18.22
C GLY A 90 22.05 -0.09 -17.30
N ILE A 91 21.93 -0.41 -16.02
CA ILE A 91 22.86 0.00 -14.95
C ILE A 91 23.75 -1.18 -14.53
N PRO A 92 24.97 -0.91 -14.04
CA PRO A 92 25.78 -1.95 -13.42
C PRO A 92 25.20 -2.34 -12.06
N LEU A 93 25.25 -3.64 -11.75
CA LEU A 93 24.92 -4.16 -10.42
C LEU A 93 26.17 -4.62 -9.70
N GLN A 94 26.21 -4.47 -8.39
CA GLN A 94 27.34 -4.89 -7.58
C GLN A 94 27.53 -6.42 -7.67
N ASN A 95 28.76 -6.86 -7.96
CA ASN A 95 29.15 -8.28 -8.09
C ASN A 95 28.42 -9.05 -9.21
N VAL A 96 27.82 -8.37 -10.18
CA VAL A 96 27.14 -9.00 -11.32
C VAL A 96 27.68 -8.39 -12.61
N GLU A 97 28.22 -9.22 -13.51
CA GLU A 97 28.68 -8.75 -14.81
C GLU A 97 27.52 -8.30 -15.71
N GLY A 98 27.77 -7.25 -16.50
CA GLY A 98 26.84 -6.71 -17.48
C GLY A 98 26.05 -5.51 -16.95
N LEU A 99 25.16 -5.02 -17.83
CA LEU A 99 24.26 -3.92 -17.56
C LEU A 99 22.82 -4.45 -17.52
N TRP A 100 22.02 -3.89 -16.63
CA TRP A 100 20.72 -4.46 -16.29
C TRP A 100 19.64 -3.39 -16.15
N LYS A 101 18.45 -3.64 -16.70
CA LYS A 101 17.27 -2.80 -16.49
C LYS A 101 16.38 -3.41 -15.40
N PRO A 102 16.16 -2.71 -14.29
CA PRO A 102 15.28 -3.18 -13.23
C PRO A 102 13.80 -2.99 -13.60
N MET A 103 12.95 -3.94 -13.20
CA MET A 103 11.50 -3.88 -13.30
C MET A 103 10.87 -4.48 -12.04
N PRO A 104 10.18 -3.68 -11.19
CA PRO A 104 9.46 -4.21 -10.05
C PRO A 104 8.23 -5.02 -10.49
N VAL A 105 7.98 -6.11 -9.78
CA VAL A 105 6.80 -6.97 -9.96
C VAL A 105 6.14 -7.15 -8.61
N GLU A 106 4.95 -6.61 -8.46
CA GLU A 106 4.14 -6.73 -7.25
C GLU A 106 3.16 -7.89 -7.39
N TYR A 107 3.12 -8.78 -6.41
CA TYR A 107 2.24 -9.94 -6.37
C TYR A 107 0.95 -9.62 -5.62
N LYS A 108 -0.18 -10.00 -6.18
CA LYS A 108 -1.52 -9.78 -5.61
C LYS A 108 -2.30 -11.09 -5.56
N HIS A 109 -2.76 -11.45 -4.39
CA HIS A 109 -3.53 -12.67 -4.16
C HIS A 109 -4.79 -12.78 -5.04
N GLY A 110 -5.56 -11.70 -5.18
CA GLY A 110 -6.85 -11.71 -5.88
C GLY A 110 -6.76 -11.44 -7.39
N ARG A 111 -7.85 -10.86 -7.90
CA ARG A 111 -7.98 -10.39 -9.28
C ARG A 111 -7.70 -8.91 -9.39
N ALA A 112 -7.45 -8.46 -10.62
CA ALA A 112 -7.33 -7.03 -10.92
C ALA A 112 -8.53 -6.25 -10.37
N LYS A 113 -8.24 -5.15 -9.64
CA LYS A 113 -9.25 -4.29 -9.04
C LYS A 113 -9.50 -3.09 -9.96
N ALA A 114 -10.71 -2.52 -9.87
CA ALA A 114 -11.03 -1.27 -10.57
C ALA A 114 -10.31 -0.04 -9.99
N SER A 115 -9.68 -0.16 -8.81
CA SER A 115 -8.98 0.95 -8.16
C SER A 115 -7.49 0.95 -8.48
N ASP A 116 -6.88 2.13 -8.53
CA ASP A 116 -5.44 2.30 -8.80
C ASP A 116 -4.54 1.98 -7.59
N ALA A 117 -5.08 1.44 -6.51
CA ALA A 117 -4.33 1.19 -5.27
C ALA A 117 -3.07 0.33 -5.49
N ASP A 118 -3.21 -0.74 -6.28
CA ASP A 118 -2.11 -1.66 -6.59
C ASP A 118 -1.08 -0.98 -7.53
N ARG A 119 -1.54 -0.17 -8.50
CA ARG A 119 -0.69 0.60 -9.41
C ARG A 119 0.09 1.70 -8.70
N LEU A 120 -0.54 2.38 -7.74
CA LEU A 120 0.12 3.41 -6.92
C LEU A 120 1.19 2.81 -6.01
N GLN A 121 0.95 1.64 -5.42
CA GLN A 121 1.95 0.93 -4.65
C GLN A 121 3.14 0.52 -5.52
N LEU A 122 2.89 -0.08 -6.69
CA LEU A 122 3.93 -0.44 -7.66
C LEU A 122 4.73 0.77 -8.12
N CYS A 123 4.06 1.90 -8.36
CA CYS A 123 4.72 3.15 -8.75
C CYS A 123 5.65 3.67 -7.63
N ALA A 124 5.22 3.59 -6.36
CA ALA A 124 6.06 3.98 -5.24
C ALA A 124 7.30 3.07 -5.10
N GLN A 125 7.16 1.77 -5.33
CA GLN A 125 8.28 0.83 -5.37
C GLN A 125 9.28 1.21 -6.47
N ALA A 126 8.78 1.50 -7.68
CA ALA A 126 9.62 1.92 -8.79
C ALA A 126 10.34 3.24 -8.50
N MET A 127 9.65 4.24 -7.96
CA MET A 127 10.26 5.52 -7.57
C MET A 127 11.34 5.35 -6.50
N ALA A 128 11.15 4.42 -5.56
CA ALA A 128 12.17 4.09 -4.57
C ALA A 128 13.38 3.38 -5.21
N LEU A 129 13.16 2.43 -6.11
CA LEU A 129 14.23 1.76 -6.85
C LEU A 129 15.01 2.74 -7.73
N GLU A 130 14.35 3.66 -8.41
CA GLU A 130 14.99 4.70 -9.24
C GLU A 130 15.92 5.58 -8.40
N GLU A 131 15.49 5.96 -7.20
CA GLU A 131 16.30 6.75 -6.28
C GLU A 131 17.51 5.97 -5.77
N MET A 132 17.34 4.69 -5.42
CA MET A 132 18.41 3.83 -4.91
C MET A 132 19.42 3.43 -5.98
N LEU A 133 18.94 3.16 -7.19
CA LEU A 133 19.75 2.62 -8.29
C LEU A 133 20.20 3.69 -9.29
N VAL A 134 19.75 4.94 -9.12
CA VAL A 134 20.06 6.08 -9.99
C VAL A 134 19.74 5.75 -11.46
N CYS A 135 18.55 5.28 -11.72
CA CYS A 135 18.08 4.88 -13.04
C CYS A 135 16.65 5.37 -13.31
N SER A 136 16.13 5.09 -14.50
CA SER A 136 14.73 5.31 -14.85
C SER A 136 14.01 3.98 -15.06
N ILE A 137 12.83 3.82 -14.49
CA ILE A 137 11.99 2.63 -14.61
C ILE A 137 10.65 3.04 -15.24
N PRO A 138 10.49 2.86 -16.56
CA PRO A 138 9.31 3.34 -17.27
C PRO A 138 8.06 2.49 -17.03
N GLU A 139 8.23 1.24 -16.58
CA GLU A 139 7.15 0.30 -16.37
C GLU A 139 7.44 -0.65 -15.20
N GLY A 140 6.39 -1.21 -14.63
CA GLY A 140 6.45 -2.32 -13.68
C GLY A 140 5.37 -3.34 -14.03
N ALA A 141 5.20 -4.37 -13.21
CA ALA A 141 4.17 -5.37 -13.43
C ALA A 141 3.39 -5.70 -12.16
N LEU A 142 2.10 -5.98 -12.32
CA LEU A 142 1.26 -6.61 -11.31
C LEU A 142 1.04 -8.07 -11.69
N PHE A 143 1.24 -8.98 -10.77
CA PHE A 143 0.97 -10.39 -10.97
C PHE A 143 -0.17 -10.83 -10.05
N TYR A 144 -1.29 -11.23 -10.65
CA TYR A 144 -2.49 -11.68 -9.96
C TYR A 144 -2.52 -13.21 -9.86
N GLU A 145 -2.33 -13.75 -8.67
CA GLU A 145 -2.18 -15.21 -8.46
C GLU A 145 -3.44 -16.00 -8.80
N GLU A 146 -4.62 -15.49 -8.45
CA GLU A 146 -5.89 -16.18 -8.71
C GLU A 146 -6.11 -16.44 -10.22
N THR A 147 -5.71 -15.48 -11.04
CA THR A 147 -5.89 -15.56 -12.50
C THR A 147 -4.62 -15.97 -13.24
N ARG A 148 -3.48 -16.02 -12.54
CA ARG A 148 -2.14 -16.21 -13.11
C ARG A 148 -1.84 -15.23 -14.26
N ARG A 149 -2.33 -14.00 -14.13
CA ARG A 149 -2.15 -12.95 -15.13
C ARG A 149 -1.14 -11.93 -14.66
N ARG A 150 -0.25 -11.57 -15.57
CA ARG A 150 0.68 -10.46 -15.45
C ARG A 150 0.12 -9.27 -16.24
N GLU A 151 0.03 -8.14 -15.59
CA GLU A 151 -0.34 -6.84 -16.17
C GLU A 151 0.87 -5.93 -16.13
N VAL A 152 1.34 -5.48 -17.28
CA VAL A 152 2.39 -4.45 -17.35
C VAL A 152 1.73 -3.08 -17.16
N VAL A 153 2.28 -2.29 -16.25
CA VAL A 153 1.77 -0.98 -15.87
C VAL A 153 2.79 0.08 -16.28
N PRO A 154 2.46 0.96 -17.23
CA PRO A 154 3.30 2.11 -17.55
C PRO A 154 3.29 3.09 -16.36
N LEU A 155 4.48 3.48 -15.92
CA LEU A 155 4.68 4.41 -14.80
C LEU A 155 4.72 5.84 -15.31
N THR A 156 3.54 6.33 -15.74
CA THR A 156 3.36 7.65 -16.33
C THR A 156 3.64 8.76 -15.32
N GLU A 157 3.93 9.95 -15.82
CA GLU A 157 4.13 11.14 -14.98
C GLU A 157 2.90 11.46 -14.11
N GLU A 158 1.70 11.22 -14.64
CA GLU A 158 0.45 11.41 -13.90
C GLU A 158 0.34 10.43 -12.71
N LEU A 159 0.70 9.16 -12.93
CA LEU A 159 0.72 8.15 -11.85
C LEU A 159 1.75 8.51 -10.78
N ARG A 160 2.94 8.98 -11.19
CA ARG A 160 4.01 9.43 -10.28
C ARG A 160 3.58 10.62 -9.43
N GLN A 161 2.97 11.62 -10.05
CA GLN A 161 2.44 12.80 -9.35
C GLN A 161 1.33 12.43 -8.36
N THR A 162 0.46 11.49 -8.75
CA THR A 162 -0.60 10.98 -7.86
C THR A 162 0.00 10.23 -6.66
N THR A 163 1.02 9.41 -6.91
CA THR A 163 1.76 8.69 -5.86
C THR A 163 2.43 9.67 -4.89
N GLN A 164 3.10 10.72 -5.40
CA GLN A 164 3.72 11.75 -4.57
C GLN A 164 2.70 12.47 -3.70
N LYS A 165 1.60 12.96 -4.30
CA LYS A 165 0.53 13.64 -3.56
C LYS A 165 -0.06 12.75 -2.46
N MET A 166 -0.19 11.47 -2.72
CA MET A 166 -0.70 10.52 -1.72
C MET A 166 0.28 10.32 -0.57
N ALA A 167 1.58 10.21 -0.85
CA ALA A 167 2.62 10.14 0.18
C ALA A 167 2.64 11.42 1.03
N ASP A 168 2.55 12.59 0.41
CA ASP A 168 2.49 13.88 1.11
C ASP A 168 1.26 13.98 2.03
N GLU A 169 0.10 13.51 1.57
CA GLU A 169 -1.13 13.45 2.38
C GLU A 169 -0.98 12.48 3.56
N MET A 170 -0.36 11.31 3.35
CA MET A 170 -0.07 10.34 4.43
C MET A 170 0.83 10.96 5.50
N HIS A 171 1.92 11.65 5.11
CA HIS A 171 2.79 12.36 6.05
C HIS A 171 2.06 13.46 6.80
N ALA A 172 1.20 14.22 6.12
CA ALA A 172 0.40 15.26 6.78
C ALA A 172 -0.57 14.68 7.81
N TYR A 173 -1.15 13.49 7.56
CA TYR A 173 -2.01 12.80 8.53
C TYR A 173 -1.18 12.28 9.71
N PHE A 174 -0.02 11.68 9.42
CA PHE A 174 0.88 11.14 10.43
C PHE A 174 1.37 12.25 11.38
N ALA A 175 1.89 13.34 10.84
CA ALA A 175 2.42 14.47 11.63
C ALA A 175 1.35 15.12 12.53
N ARG A 176 0.07 15.05 12.14
CA ARG A 176 -1.06 15.59 12.90
C ARG A 176 -1.70 14.58 13.84
N GLY A 177 -1.31 13.31 13.81
CA GLY A 177 -2.01 12.24 14.51
C GLY A 177 -3.51 12.16 14.13
N TYR A 178 -3.85 12.42 12.86
CA TYR A 178 -5.23 12.66 12.45
C TYR A 178 -5.90 11.40 11.90
N THR A 179 -6.91 10.93 12.62
CA THR A 179 -7.82 9.87 12.18
C THR A 179 -9.13 10.48 11.66
N PRO A 180 -9.38 10.41 10.34
CA PRO A 180 -10.58 11.01 9.76
C PRO A 180 -11.85 10.26 10.18
N LYS A 181 -12.99 10.96 10.17
CA LYS A 181 -14.31 10.36 10.37
C LYS A 181 -14.59 9.31 9.29
N SER A 182 -15.34 8.27 9.65
CA SER A 182 -15.78 7.27 8.70
C SER A 182 -16.67 7.88 7.61
N LYS A 183 -16.38 7.49 6.36
CA LYS A 183 -17.25 7.74 5.20
C LYS A 183 -17.70 6.38 4.66
N PRO A 184 -18.85 5.86 5.13
CA PRO A 184 -19.33 4.54 4.70
C PRO A 184 -19.50 4.46 3.19
N GLY A 185 -19.09 3.32 2.63
CA GLY A 185 -19.17 3.05 1.19
C GLY A 185 -19.13 1.55 0.90
N THR A 186 -19.21 1.19 -0.37
CA THR A 186 -19.19 -0.21 -0.82
C THR A 186 -17.89 -0.95 -0.43
N HIS A 187 -16.78 -0.22 -0.34
CA HIS A 187 -15.48 -0.76 0.10
C HIS A 187 -15.50 -1.28 1.54
N CYS A 188 -16.39 -0.78 2.40
CA CYS A 188 -16.47 -1.21 3.80
C CYS A 188 -16.82 -2.70 3.94
N SER A 189 -17.55 -3.28 2.99
CA SER A 189 -17.89 -4.72 3.02
C SER A 189 -16.66 -5.62 2.90
N ALA A 190 -15.59 -5.14 2.27
CA ALA A 190 -14.34 -5.86 2.08
C ALA A 190 -13.25 -5.48 3.10
N CYS A 191 -13.54 -4.54 4.01
CA CYS A 191 -12.58 -4.01 4.97
C CYS A 191 -12.41 -4.96 6.17
N SER A 192 -11.17 -5.34 6.51
CA SER A 192 -10.86 -6.16 7.68
C SER A 192 -11.19 -5.44 8.99
N LEU A 193 -11.10 -4.10 9.00
CA LEU A 193 -11.36 -3.28 10.18
C LEU A 193 -12.82 -2.84 10.33
N LYS A 194 -13.74 -3.40 9.55
CA LYS A 194 -15.16 -2.98 9.57
C LYS A 194 -15.76 -3.03 10.97
N GLU A 195 -15.50 -4.12 11.72
CA GLU A 195 -16.04 -4.34 13.06
C GLU A 195 -15.40 -3.45 14.15
N LEU A 196 -14.17 -2.98 13.91
CA LEU A 196 -13.50 -1.99 14.76
C LEU A 196 -13.90 -0.56 14.39
N CYS A 197 -13.98 -0.28 13.10
CA CYS A 197 -14.33 1.04 12.56
C CYS A 197 -15.78 1.42 12.78
N LEU A 198 -16.70 0.43 12.80
CA LEU A 198 -18.17 0.60 12.95
C LEU A 198 -18.72 1.72 12.07
N PRO A 199 -18.50 1.69 10.72
CA PRO A 199 -18.76 2.82 9.84
C PRO A 199 -20.23 3.27 9.84
N VAL A 200 -21.17 2.34 10.10
CA VAL A 200 -22.61 2.62 10.11
C VAL A 200 -23.02 3.52 11.29
N LEU A 201 -22.29 3.48 12.41
CA LEU A 201 -22.62 4.30 13.58
C LEU A 201 -22.45 5.81 13.29
N TYR A 202 -21.56 6.18 12.35
CA TYR A 202 -21.38 7.58 11.95
C TYR A 202 -22.54 8.14 11.12
N GLN A 203 -23.45 7.30 10.66
CA GLN A 203 -24.68 7.69 9.95
C GLN A 203 -25.89 7.81 10.88
N ARG A 204 -25.78 7.30 12.12
CA ARG A 204 -26.85 7.38 13.09
C ARG A 204 -26.84 8.73 13.78
N ALA A 205 -28.01 9.11 14.32
CA ALA A 205 -28.19 10.37 15.03
C ALA A 205 -27.13 10.56 16.15
N ASP A 206 -26.81 11.81 16.41
CA ASP A 206 -25.90 12.22 17.47
C ASP A 206 -26.30 11.52 18.79
N PRO A 207 -25.35 10.83 19.47
CA PRO A 207 -25.61 10.22 20.78
C PRO A 207 -26.21 11.18 21.78
N LYS A 208 -25.88 12.48 21.71
CA LYS A 208 -26.46 13.51 22.54
C LYS A 208 -27.96 13.74 22.24
N ALA A 209 -28.34 13.66 20.95
CA ALA A 209 -29.77 13.75 20.58
C ALA A 209 -30.55 12.53 21.06
N TYR A 210 -29.97 11.33 20.96
CA TYR A 210 -30.55 10.11 21.50
C TYR A 210 -30.74 10.18 23.01
N LEU A 211 -29.70 10.59 23.73
CA LEU A 211 -29.78 10.73 25.20
C LEU A 211 -30.81 11.77 25.62
N ARG A 212 -30.93 12.94 24.96
CA ARG A 212 -31.94 13.95 25.25
C ARG A 212 -33.35 13.40 25.06
N ALA A 213 -33.62 12.78 23.92
CA ALA A 213 -34.95 12.20 23.65
C ALA A 213 -35.36 11.21 24.71
N HIS A 214 -34.47 10.32 25.17
CA HIS A 214 -34.80 9.33 26.20
C HIS A 214 -34.89 9.92 27.62
N LEU A 215 -34.12 10.96 27.92
CA LEU A 215 -34.25 11.68 29.20
C LEU A 215 -35.56 12.47 29.26
N ASP A 216 -35.97 13.08 28.15
CA ASP A 216 -37.25 13.79 28.07
C ASP A 216 -38.43 12.82 28.23
N GLU A 217 -38.38 11.65 27.56
CA GLU A 217 -39.40 10.57 27.76
C GLU A 217 -39.47 10.06 29.20
N MET A 218 -38.34 9.95 29.91
CA MET A 218 -38.30 9.55 31.31
C MET A 218 -38.89 10.62 32.25
N GLN A 219 -38.75 11.91 31.92
CA GLN A 219 -39.33 13.00 32.69
C GLN A 219 -40.83 13.15 32.48
N GLU A 220 -41.33 12.87 31.27
CA GLU A 220 -42.76 12.84 30.99
C GLU A 220 -43.47 11.62 31.57
N ALA A 221 -42.74 10.51 31.79
CA ALA A 221 -43.30 9.28 32.37
C ALA A 221 -43.24 9.21 33.91
N ALA A 222 -42.72 10.26 34.56
CA ALA A 222 -42.71 10.35 36.02
C ALA A 222 -44.07 10.81 36.54
N PRO A 223 -44.74 10.06 37.46
CA PRO A 223 -46.10 10.35 37.96
C PRO A 223 -46.15 11.65 38.80
#